data_544edb4acb5989321a01b3561176c6b6
#
_entry.id   544edb4acb5989321a01b3561176c6b6
#
_cell.length_a   1.000
_cell.length_b   1.000
_cell.length_c   1.000
_cell.angle_alpha   90.00
_cell.angle_beta   90.00
_cell.angle_gamma   90.00
#
_symmetry.space_group_name_H-M   'P 1'
#
loop_
_entity.id
_entity.type
_entity.pdbx_description
1 polymer ?
#
loop_
_entity_poly.entity_id
_entity_poly.type
_entity_poly.pdbx_seq_one_letter_code
_entity_poly.pdbx_strand_id
1 'polypeptide(L)'
;RAVKKSFATAIILGVSTALVLTVAGLVFLHPILKFLNIPDELFKESASYISVIIAGLLASFLYDICAAVLRAIGDTITPLIILAISVALNVAGDIFFVVIVKAGVRGAAVATVLAQLIAFIVCAFYMVKKYDILRLSRTDFKGMESAMVKNMLGGGLSMGFMSSLVNI
;
A
#
# COMPACT_ATOMS: atom_id res chain seq x y z
N ARG A 1 22.35 13.48 -0.07
CA ARG A 1 22.22 12.73 1.22
C ARG A 1 20.85 12.97 1.89
N ALA A 2 20.35 14.20 1.96
CA ALA A 2 19.03 14.50 2.57
C ALA A 2 17.89 13.71 1.94
N VAL A 3 17.77 13.68 0.59
CA VAL A 3 16.73 12.96 -0.14
C VAL A 3 16.73 11.46 0.20
N LYS A 4 17.91 10.82 0.26
CA LYS A 4 18.01 9.40 0.63
C LYS A 4 17.54 9.13 2.06
N LYS A 5 17.91 9.99 3.01
CA LYS A 5 17.44 9.89 4.39
C LYS A 5 15.92 10.09 4.49
N SER A 6 15.36 11.08 3.81
CA SER A 6 13.92 11.31 3.77
C SER A 6 13.18 10.11 3.17
N PHE A 7 13.71 9.53 2.10
CA PHE A 7 13.13 8.34 1.47
C PHE A 7 13.21 7.12 2.41
N ALA A 8 14.38 6.87 3.03
CA ALA A 8 14.53 5.78 4.01
C ALA A 8 13.56 5.96 5.20
N THR A 9 13.41 7.19 5.71
CA THR A 9 12.46 7.51 6.78
C THR A 9 11.02 7.27 6.36
N ALA A 10 10.64 7.66 5.13
CA ALA A 10 9.31 7.42 4.58
C ALA A 10 9.00 5.91 4.48
N ILE A 11 9.96 5.09 4.03
CA ILE A 11 9.80 3.63 3.98
C ILE A 11 9.59 3.07 5.38
N ILE A 12 10.41 3.44 6.37
CA ILE A 12 10.28 2.92 7.74
C ILE A 12 8.94 3.32 8.33
N LEU A 13 8.55 4.59 8.22
CA LEU A 13 7.25 5.08 8.71
C LEU A 13 6.09 4.39 7.99
N GLY A 14 6.14 4.28 6.67
CA GLY A 14 5.11 3.62 5.88
C GLY A 14 4.98 2.13 6.21
N VAL A 15 6.10 1.40 6.28
CA VAL A 15 6.10 -0.02 6.66
C VAL A 15 5.61 -0.22 8.09
N SER A 16 6.06 0.58 9.05
CA SER A 16 5.61 0.47 10.44
C SER A 16 4.12 0.79 10.57
N THR A 17 3.62 1.83 9.91
CA THR A 17 2.20 2.17 9.88
C THR A 17 1.37 1.07 9.23
N ALA A 18 1.81 0.54 8.08
CA ALA A 18 1.15 -0.57 7.39
C ALA A 18 1.08 -1.82 8.27
N LEU A 19 2.17 -2.16 8.97
CA LEU A 19 2.20 -3.29 9.90
C LEU A 19 1.24 -3.11 11.06
N VAL A 20 1.23 -1.92 11.69
CA VAL A 20 0.30 -1.61 12.79
C VAL A 20 -1.15 -1.71 12.31
N LEU A 21 -1.47 -1.13 11.15
CA LEU A 21 -2.82 -1.19 10.58
C LEU A 21 -3.21 -2.62 10.18
N THR A 22 -2.27 -3.41 9.63
CA THR A 22 -2.50 -4.82 9.29
C THR A 22 -2.82 -5.63 10.54
N VAL A 23 -2.00 -5.52 11.58
CA VAL A 23 -2.22 -6.24 12.84
C VAL A 23 -3.52 -5.80 13.51
N ALA A 24 -3.73 -4.50 13.63
CA ALA A 24 -4.98 -3.95 14.19
C ALA A 24 -6.21 -4.40 13.38
N GLY A 25 -6.15 -4.30 12.05
CA GLY A 25 -7.23 -4.72 11.17
C GLY A 25 -7.57 -6.21 11.30
N LEU A 26 -6.56 -7.08 11.40
CA LEU A 26 -6.77 -8.52 11.59
C LEU A 26 -7.34 -8.84 12.98
N VAL A 27 -6.85 -8.18 14.02
CA VAL A 27 -7.35 -8.39 15.41
C VAL A 27 -8.79 -7.91 15.56
N PHE A 28 -9.11 -6.74 14.99
CA PHE A 28 -10.45 -6.16 15.09
C PHE A 28 -11.42 -6.62 13.98
N LEU A 29 -10.98 -7.46 13.04
CA LEU A 29 -11.80 -7.92 11.92
C LEU A 29 -13.13 -8.54 12.38
N HIS A 30 -13.09 -9.52 13.29
CA HIS A 30 -14.27 -10.22 13.78
C HIS A 30 -15.23 -9.29 14.56
N PRO A 31 -14.76 -8.46 15.52
CA PRO A 31 -15.59 -7.46 16.16
C PRO A 31 -16.26 -6.48 15.18
N ILE A 32 -15.52 -6.00 14.18
CA ILE A 32 -16.05 -5.06 13.17
C ILE A 32 -17.15 -5.72 12.33
N LEU A 33 -16.92 -6.94 11.83
CA LEU A 33 -17.91 -7.67 11.04
C LEU A 33 -19.20 -7.94 11.83
N LYS A 34 -19.08 -8.27 13.12
CA LYS A 34 -20.25 -8.41 14.03
C LYS A 34 -20.98 -7.09 14.24
N PHE A 35 -20.24 -6.00 14.43
CA PHE A 35 -20.83 -4.67 14.60
C PHE A 35 -21.60 -4.22 13.34
N LEU A 36 -21.13 -4.60 12.15
CA LEU A 36 -21.78 -4.34 10.87
C LEU A 36 -22.99 -5.25 10.60
N ASN A 37 -23.35 -6.13 11.55
CA ASN A 37 -24.47 -7.07 11.43
C ASN A 37 -24.45 -7.90 10.13
N ILE A 38 -23.26 -8.37 9.72
CA ILE A 38 -23.14 -9.21 8.52
C ILE A 38 -23.83 -10.56 8.81
N PRO A 39 -24.73 -11.03 7.92
CA PRO A 39 -25.39 -12.33 8.07
C PRO A 39 -24.38 -13.47 8.21
N ASP A 40 -24.68 -14.46 9.05
CA ASP A 40 -23.79 -15.60 9.35
C ASP A 40 -23.37 -16.36 8.09
N GLU A 41 -24.24 -16.42 7.08
CA GLU A 41 -23.98 -17.07 5.80
C GLU A 41 -22.81 -16.39 5.02
N LEU A 42 -22.72 -15.07 5.10
CA LEU A 42 -21.70 -14.28 4.41
C LEU A 42 -20.49 -13.95 5.28
N PHE A 43 -20.57 -14.21 6.59
CA PHE A 43 -19.55 -13.82 7.56
C PHE A 43 -18.17 -14.42 7.23
N LYS A 44 -18.14 -15.71 6.92
CA LYS A 44 -16.91 -16.45 6.62
C LYS A 44 -16.25 -15.96 5.32
N GLU A 45 -17.04 -15.68 4.29
CA GLU A 45 -16.54 -15.18 3.02
C GLU A 45 -16.04 -13.74 3.15
N SER A 46 -16.79 -12.88 3.82
CA SER A 46 -16.39 -11.50 4.09
C SER A 46 -15.13 -11.42 4.94
N ALA A 47 -15.02 -12.23 6.00
CA ALA A 47 -13.82 -12.29 6.83
C ALA A 47 -12.60 -12.75 6.01
N SER A 48 -12.77 -13.76 5.16
CA SER A 48 -11.71 -14.26 4.30
C SER A 48 -11.24 -13.23 3.26
N TYR A 49 -12.17 -12.52 2.62
CA TYR A 49 -11.87 -11.44 1.68
C TYR A 49 -11.10 -10.31 2.36
N ILE A 50 -11.66 -9.76 3.44
CA ILE A 50 -11.09 -8.60 4.13
C ILE A 50 -9.73 -8.95 4.75
N SER A 51 -9.53 -10.16 5.27
CA SER A 51 -8.23 -10.58 5.81
C SER A 51 -7.13 -10.59 4.74
N VAL A 52 -7.43 -11.02 3.51
CA VAL A 52 -6.49 -10.98 2.39
C VAL A 52 -6.17 -9.53 2.00
N ILE A 53 -7.18 -8.66 1.91
CA ILE A 53 -6.99 -7.24 1.60
C ILE A 53 -6.15 -6.55 2.68
N ILE A 54 -6.43 -6.80 3.96
CA ILE A 54 -5.66 -6.24 5.07
C ILE A 54 -4.20 -6.73 5.00
N ALA A 55 -3.96 -8.01 4.73
CA ALA A 55 -2.61 -8.53 4.54
C ALA A 55 -1.89 -7.87 3.35
N GLY A 56 -2.65 -7.49 2.31
CA GLY A 56 -2.15 -6.77 1.13
C GLY A 56 -1.85 -5.29 1.35
N LEU A 57 -2.27 -4.68 2.46
CA LEU A 57 -2.03 -3.25 2.75
C LEU A 57 -0.55 -2.88 2.66
N LEU A 58 0.34 -3.77 3.09
CA LEU A 58 1.78 -3.53 3.02
C LEU A 58 2.25 -3.30 1.57
N ALA A 59 1.76 -4.10 0.62
CA ALA A 59 2.11 -3.97 -0.80
C ALA A 59 1.61 -2.63 -1.36
N SER A 60 0.38 -2.24 -1.03
CA SER A 60 -0.21 -0.97 -1.45
C SER A 60 0.58 0.21 -0.89
N PHE A 61 0.89 0.22 0.41
CA PHE A 61 1.69 1.28 1.03
C PHE A 61 3.09 1.40 0.43
N LEU A 62 3.74 0.28 0.14
CA LEU A 62 5.06 0.29 -0.50
C LEU A 62 5.00 0.89 -1.91
N TYR A 63 3.99 0.54 -2.69
CA TYR A 63 3.75 1.15 -3.99
C TYR A 63 3.51 2.67 -3.85
N ASP A 64 2.65 3.08 -2.93
CA ASP A 64 2.31 4.50 -2.71
C ASP A 64 3.53 5.33 -2.34
N ILE A 65 4.43 4.81 -1.49
CA ILE A 65 5.69 5.46 -1.13
C ILE A 65 6.57 5.63 -2.37
N CYS A 66 6.76 4.57 -3.18
CA CYS A 66 7.55 4.65 -4.40
C CYS A 66 6.96 5.65 -5.40
N ALA A 67 5.64 5.62 -5.59
CA ALA A 67 4.93 6.55 -6.46
C ALA A 67 5.01 8.00 -5.97
N ALA A 68 4.91 8.24 -4.65
CA ALA A 68 5.06 9.56 -4.06
C ALA A 68 6.47 10.12 -4.26
N VAL A 69 7.50 9.29 -4.09
CA VAL A 69 8.90 9.70 -4.31
C VAL A 69 9.14 10.02 -5.78
N LEU A 70 8.65 9.23 -6.73
CA LEU A 70 8.76 9.53 -8.16
C LEU A 70 8.07 10.86 -8.50
N ARG A 71 6.87 11.10 -7.97
CA ARG A 71 6.18 12.39 -8.14
C ARG A 71 6.97 13.55 -7.55
N ALA A 72 7.59 13.36 -6.39
CA ALA A 72 8.40 14.40 -5.73
C ALA A 72 9.65 14.79 -6.53
N ILE A 73 10.21 13.88 -7.32
CA ILE A 73 11.35 14.18 -8.21
C ILE A 73 10.92 14.62 -9.62
N GLY A 74 9.61 14.82 -9.84
CA GLY A 74 9.04 15.33 -11.10
C GLY A 74 8.59 14.26 -12.10
N ASP A 75 8.77 12.96 -11.79
CA ASP A 75 8.27 11.86 -12.64
C ASP A 75 6.84 11.48 -12.21
N THR A 76 5.86 12.21 -12.73
CA THR A 76 4.44 11.97 -12.43
C THR A 76 3.78 10.97 -13.37
N ILE A 77 4.34 10.79 -14.57
CA ILE A 77 3.76 9.95 -15.62
C ILE A 77 4.01 8.47 -15.35
N THR A 78 5.23 8.12 -14.94
CA THR A 78 5.60 6.71 -14.72
C THR A 78 4.74 6.01 -13.66
N PRO A 79 4.51 6.58 -12.46
CA PRO A 79 3.62 5.97 -11.48
C PRO A 79 2.19 5.80 -12.02
N LEU A 80 1.71 6.76 -12.80
CA LEU A 80 0.38 6.70 -13.40
C LEU A 80 0.25 5.54 -14.40
N ILE A 81 1.26 5.34 -15.26
CA ILE A 81 1.29 4.22 -16.21
C ILE A 81 1.32 2.89 -15.47
N ILE A 82 2.17 2.78 -14.42
CA ILE A 82 2.27 1.56 -13.61
C ILE A 82 0.93 1.27 -12.93
N LEU A 83 0.25 2.29 -12.42
CA LEU A 83 -1.08 2.14 -11.83
C LEU A 83 -2.10 1.65 -12.87
N ALA A 84 -2.13 2.22 -14.06
CA ALA A 84 -3.03 1.80 -15.14
C ALA A 84 -2.81 0.33 -15.52
N ILE A 85 -1.55 -0.10 -15.63
CA ILE A 85 -1.19 -1.50 -15.88
C ILE A 85 -1.64 -2.39 -14.70
N SER A 86 -1.44 -1.94 -13.47
CA SER A 86 -1.87 -2.67 -12.27
C SER A 86 -3.39 -2.87 -12.24
N VAL A 87 -4.16 -1.86 -12.60
CA VAL A 87 -5.63 -1.96 -12.71
C VAL A 87 -6.03 -2.98 -13.79
N ALA A 88 -5.40 -2.94 -14.95
CA ALA A 88 -5.66 -3.91 -16.01
C ALA A 88 -5.31 -5.35 -15.57
N LEU A 89 -4.19 -5.53 -14.86
CA LEU A 89 -3.78 -6.83 -14.28
C LEU A 89 -4.76 -7.29 -13.19
N ASN A 90 -5.28 -6.36 -12.39
CA ASN A 90 -6.29 -6.68 -11.37
C ASN A 90 -7.58 -7.20 -12.04
N VAL A 91 -8.11 -6.50 -13.04
CA VAL A 91 -9.29 -6.94 -13.76
C VAL A 91 -9.08 -8.32 -14.42
N ALA A 92 -7.93 -8.53 -15.09
CA ALA A 92 -7.60 -9.82 -15.68
C ALA A 92 -7.47 -10.92 -14.60
N GLY A 93 -6.86 -10.60 -13.46
CA GLY A 93 -6.74 -11.48 -12.30
C GLY A 93 -8.10 -11.83 -11.70
N ASP A 94 -9.02 -10.87 -11.61
CA ASP A 94 -10.39 -11.11 -11.12
C ASP A 94 -11.11 -12.11 -12.03
N ILE A 95 -11.05 -11.91 -13.34
CA ILE A 95 -11.63 -12.87 -14.30
C ILE A 95 -10.99 -14.26 -14.12
N PHE A 96 -9.68 -14.32 -14.02
CA PHE A 96 -8.97 -15.58 -13.87
C PHE A 96 -9.34 -16.31 -12.57
N PHE A 97 -9.21 -15.65 -11.42
CA PHE A 97 -9.44 -16.28 -10.12
C PHE A 97 -10.91 -16.52 -9.81
N VAL A 98 -11.81 -15.63 -10.21
CA VAL A 98 -13.24 -15.77 -9.91
C VAL A 98 -13.94 -16.67 -10.93
N VAL A 99 -13.68 -16.50 -12.23
CA VAL A 99 -14.41 -17.23 -13.28
C VAL A 99 -13.76 -18.57 -13.60
N ILE A 100 -12.43 -18.60 -13.81
CA ILE A 100 -11.72 -19.81 -14.26
C ILE A 100 -11.40 -20.72 -13.06
N VAL A 101 -10.77 -20.19 -12.02
CA VAL A 101 -10.38 -20.96 -10.82
C VAL A 101 -11.56 -21.17 -9.87
N LYS A 102 -12.63 -20.38 -10.02
CA LYS A 102 -13.84 -20.43 -9.18
C LYS A 102 -13.53 -20.23 -7.68
N ALA A 103 -12.53 -19.40 -7.38
CA ALA A 103 -12.10 -19.10 -6.02
C ALA A 103 -13.05 -18.11 -5.28
N GLY A 104 -14.16 -17.70 -5.94
CA GLY A 104 -15.15 -16.80 -5.36
C GLY A 104 -14.56 -15.43 -5.01
N VAL A 105 -15.15 -14.79 -4.01
CA VAL A 105 -14.77 -13.45 -3.56
C VAL A 105 -13.32 -13.38 -3.05
N ARG A 106 -12.82 -14.46 -2.46
CA ARG A 106 -11.44 -14.56 -2.02
C ARG A 106 -10.45 -14.47 -3.18
N GLY A 107 -10.83 -15.01 -4.35
CA GLY A 107 -10.01 -14.91 -5.57
C GLY A 107 -9.80 -13.47 -6.02
N ALA A 108 -10.84 -12.64 -5.94
CA ALA A 108 -10.75 -11.20 -6.25
C ALA A 108 -9.78 -10.49 -5.29
N ALA A 109 -9.85 -10.79 -3.97
CA ALA A 109 -8.90 -10.22 -3.02
C ALA A 109 -7.44 -10.58 -3.36
N VAL A 110 -7.19 -11.84 -3.72
CA VAL A 110 -5.85 -12.29 -4.12
C VAL A 110 -5.39 -11.59 -5.39
N ALA A 111 -6.26 -11.42 -6.40
CA ALA A 111 -5.94 -10.69 -7.62
C ALA A 111 -5.52 -9.25 -7.33
N THR A 112 -6.26 -8.57 -6.45
CA THR A 112 -5.95 -7.19 -6.03
C THR A 112 -4.58 -7.10 -5.36
N VAL A 113 -4.29 -7.98 -4.40
CA VAL A 113 -2.99 -7.99 -3.71
C VAL A 113 -1.84 -8.30 -4.65
N LEU A 114 -2.00 -9.25 -5.56
CA LEU A 114 -0.99 -9.58 -6.57
C LEU A 114 -0.73 -8.42 -7.52
N ALA A 115 -1.78 -7.74 -8.00
CA ALA A 115 -1.64 -6.56 -8.85
C ALA A 115 -0.86 -5.44 -8.15
N GLN A 116 -1.11 -5.19 -6.87
CA GLN A 116 -0.39 -4.21 -6.05
C GLN A 116 1.07 -4.60 -5.83
N LEU A 117 1.35 -5.87 -5.56
CA LEU A 117 2.71 -6.39 -5.44
C LEU A 117 3.50 -6.20 -6.73
N ILE A 118 2.91 -6.53 -7.87
CA ILE A 118 3.53 -6.34 -9.20
C ILE A 118 3.81 -4.85 -9.42
N ALA A 119 2.83 -3.98 -9.15
CA ALA A 119 3.00 -2.53 -9.26
C ALA A 119 4.16 -2.02 -8.40
N PHE A 120 4.24 -2.46 -7.15
CA PHE A 120 5.35 -2.11 -6.26
C PHE A 120 6.70 -2.56 -6.82
N ILE A 121 6.81 -3.84 -7.23
CA ILE A 121 8.08 -4.40 -7.75
C ILE A 121 8.52 -3.64 -9.00
N VAL A 122 7.62 -3.39 -9.95
CA VAL A 122 7.92 -2.65 -11.17
C VAL A 122 8.33 -1.22 -10.86
N CYS A 123 7.60 -0.54 -9.97
CA CYS A 123 7.89 0.83 -9.57
C CYS A 123 9.24 0.94 -8.86
N ALA A 124 9.54 0.05 -7.91
CA ALA A 124 10.80 0.01 -7.18
C ALA A 124 11.98 -0.30 -8.12
N PHE A 125 11.83 -1.27 -9.01
CA PHE A 125 12.87 -1.62 -9.99
C PHE A 125 13.17 -0.45 -10.93
N TYR A 126 12.13 0.19 -11.48
CA TYR A 126 12.28 1.37 -12.33
C TYR A 126 13.00 2.49 -11.60
N MET A 127 12.58 2.78 -10.37
CA MET A 127 13.15 3.83 -9.54
C MET A 127 14.64 3.62 -9.27
N VAL A 128 15.04 2.42 -8.86
CA VAL A 128 16.44 2.08 -8.58
C VAL A 128 17.30 2.07 -9.85
N LYS A 129 16.72 1.68 -11.00
CA LYS A 129 17.45 1.63 -12.27
C LYS A 129 17.67 3.01 -12.90
N LYS A 130 16.64 3.88 -12.82
CA LYS A 130 16.67 5.20 -13.47
C LYS A 130 17.32 6.29 -12.63
N TYR A 131 17.17 6.22 -11.31
CA TYR A 131 17.57 7.28 -10.40
C TYR A 131 18.58 6.77 -9.36
N ASP A 132 19.89 6.94 -9.64
CA ASP A 132 20.96 6.53 -8.70
C ASP A 132 20.86 7.23 -7.33
N ILE A 133 20.26 8.43 -7.30
CA ILE A 133 20.01 9.17 -6.06
C ILE A 133 19.02 8.44 -5.13
N LEU A 134 18.23 7.52 -5.64
CA LEU A 134 17.24 6.74 -4.87
C LEU A 134 17.74 5.34 -4.48
N ARG A 135 18.96 4.98 -4.87
CA ARG A 135 19.60 3.74 -4.39
C ARG A 135 19.93 3.90 -2.91
N LEU A 136 19.17 3.23 -2.07
CA LEU A 136 19.38 3.24 -0.63
C LEU A 136 20.56 2.34 -0.25
N SER A 137 21.37 2.83 0.70
CA SER A 137 22.41 2.06 1.36
C SER A 137 21.99 1.78 2.80
N ARG A 138 22.54 0.73 3.42
CA ARG A 138 22.30 0.43 4.84
C ARG A 138 22.64 1.60 5.78
N THR A 139 23.54 2.48 5.35
CA THR A 139 23.91 3.69 6.08
C THR A 139 22.83 4.77 6.08
N ASP A 140 21.95 4.78 5.08
CA ASP A 140 20.87 5.75 4.96
C ASP A 140 19.73 5.49 5.97
N PHE A 141 19.64 4.25 6.49
CA PHE A 141 18.73 3.86 7.55
C PHE A 141 19.27 4.16 8.97
N LYS A 142 20.56 4.52 9.10
CA LYS A 142 21.16 4.90 10.38
C LYS A 142 21.14 6.42 10.52
N GLY A 143 20.60 6.90 11.62
CA GLY A 143 20.58 8.33 11.97
C GLY A 143 19.33 9.05 11.48
N MET A 144 18.16 8.47 11.71
CA MET A 144 16.89 9.18 11.59
C MET A 144 16.83 10.31 12.59
N GLU A 145 16.70 11.54 12.10
CA GLU A 145 16.48 12.70 12.96
C GLU A 145 15.02 12.72 13.43
N SER A 146 14.83 12.75 14.75
CA SER A 146 13.50 12.83 15.37
C SER A 146 12.65 13.97 14.81
N ALA A 147 13.28 15.08 14.47
CA ALA A 147 12.62 16.23 13.84
C ALA A 147 12.03 15.87 12.45
N MET A 148 12.75 15.08 11.65
CA MET A 148 12.28 14.63 10.33
C MET A 148 11.06 13.71 10.46
N VAL A 149 11.11 12.76 11.39
CA VAL A 149 9.98 11.85 11.70
C VAL A 149 8.75 12.63 12.13
N LYS A 150 8.91 13.59 13.04
CA LYS A 150 7.82 14.44 13.54
C LYS A 150 7.20 15.29 12.43
N ASN A 151 8.02 15.88 11.56
CA ASN A 151 7.54 16.68 10.44
C ASN A 151 6.78 15.83 9.41
N MET A 152 7.27 14.63 9.11
CA MET A 152 6.59 13.71 8.18
C MET A 152 5.27 13.19 8.73
N LEU A 153 5.21 12.83 10.02
CA LEU A 153 3.97 12.43 10.69
C LEU A 153 2.99 13.59 10.77
N GLY A 154 3.43 14.78 11.16
CA GLY A 154 2.57 15.97 11.23
C GLY A 154 2.00 16.36 9.87
N GLY A 155 2.82 16.37 8.82
CA GLY A 155 2.39 16.61 7.45
C GLY A 155 1.42 15.55 6.93
N GLY A 156 1.71 14.26 7.19
CA GLY A 156 0.86 13.14 6.80
C GLY A 156 -0.51 13.17 7.48
N LEU A 157 -0.54 13.44 8.78
CA LEU A 157 -1.79 13.60 9.53
C LEU A 157 -2.61 14.81 9.03
N SER A 158 -1.95 15.96 8.82
CA SER A 158 -2.61 17.17 8.31
C SER A 158 -3.23 16.94 6.92
N MET A 159 -2.48 16.30 6.00
CA MET A 159 -3.00 15.93 4.69
C MET A 159 -4.12 14.90 4.76
N GLY A 160 -4.02 13.91 5.66
CA GLY A 160 -5.06 12.91 5.89
C GLY A 160 -6.36 13.54 6.38
N PHE A 161 -6.29 14.44 7.35
CA PHE A 161 -7.45 15.20 7.81
C PHE A 161 -8.06 16.06 6.70
N MET A 162 -7.23 16.78 5.95
CA MET A 162 -7.69 17.60 4.82
C MET A 162 -8.40 16.76 3.75
N SER A 163 -7.83 15.61 3.39
CA SER A 163 -8.44 14.70 2.43
C SER A 163 -9.77 14.12 2.93
N SER A 164 -9.87 13.80 4.23
CA SER A 164 -11.11 13.33 4.84
C SER A 164 -12.21 14.38 4.81
N LEU A 165 -11.85 15.65 5.07
CA LEU A 165 -12.82 16.76 5.03
C LEU A 165 -13.33 17.07 3.62
N VAL A 166 -12.50 16.88 2.60
CA VAL A 166 -12.88 17.13 1.19
C VAL A 166 -13.76 16.02 0.63
N ASN A 167 -13.70 14.79 1.19
CA ASN A 167 -14.46 13.63 0.73
C ASN A 167 -15.78 13.40 1.52
N ILE A 168 -16.17 14.33 2.42
CA ILE A 168 -17.45 14.36 3.09
C ILE A 168 -18.37 15.33 2.36
#